data_1fa037b8a0eebc0da43224d9ef4dd26c
#
_entry.id   1fa037b8a0eebc0da43224d9ef4dd26c
#
_cell.length_a   1.000
_cell.length_b   1.000
_cell.length_c   1.000
_cell.angle_alpha   90.00
_cell.angle_beta   90.00
_cell.angle_gamma   90.00
#
_symmetry.space_group_name_H-M   'P 1'
#
loop_
_entity.id
_entity.type
_entity.pdbx_description
1 polymer ?
#
loop_
_entity_poly.entity_id
_entity_poly.type
_entity_poly.pdbx_seq_one_letter_code
_entity_poly.pdbx_strand_id
1 'polypeptide(L)'
;MSQLEKLMRAHMAKIATYHGVDPSAELAREAGIKPEDVIRLNANENPYGAYDKVSEALTTLDLHLYPDTQQRKLRAGLSEYTGQPVERIIAGAGGDEIIDLLMRLFVERGQSVIDCEPTFGMYGFSARLADAKIVSVPRNSTWDIDIPAMLEVIDAQTRIVFLASPNNPTGNLLTESDARALLETGIVVCVDETYYEFAQISLSHLLEEYENLVILRSFSKWAGIAGLRVGYAIASETLIRHLMDIKQPYNINVAGEAAVLAALKYRDELLKRAASLI
;
A
#
# COMPACT_ATOMS: atom_id res chain seq x y z
N MET A 1 -22.37 -26.93 -7.99
CA MET A 1 -21.15 -26.38 -8.62
C MET A 1 -21.19 -26.70 -10.12
N SER A 2 -21.02 -25.70 -10.97
CA SER A 2 -20.88 -25.88 -12.41
C SER A 2 -19.59 -26.65 -12.74
N GLN A 3 -19.47 -27.13 -14.00
CA GLN A 3 -18.24 -27.79 -14.42
C GLN A 3 -17.03 -26.81 -14.37
N LEU A 4 -17.26 -25.53 -14.63
CA LEU A 4 -16.24 -24.49 -14.54
C LEU A 4 -15.78 -24.29 -13.07
N GLU A 5 -16.69 -24.25 -12.12
CA GLU A 5 -16.34 -24.10 -10.70
C GLU A 5 -15.47 -25.24 -10.16
N LYS A 6 -15.59 -26.45 -10.72
CA LYS A 6 -14.74 -27.60 -10.36
C LYS A 6 -13.28 -27.41 -10.82
N LEU A 7 -13.03 -26.57 -11.82
CA LEU A 7 -11.68 -26.25 -12.30
C LEU A 7 -11.03 -25.09 -11.53
N MET A 8 -11.81 -24.35 -10.76
CA MET A 8 -11.30 -23.25 -9.94
C MET A 8 -10.54 -23.77 -8.72
N ARG A 9 -9.59 -23.00 -8.25
CA ARG A 9 -8.98 -23.25 -6.92
C ARG A 9 -10.06 -23.21 -5.87
N ALA A 10 -10.16 -24.24 -5.03
CA ALA A 10 -11.29 -24.47 -4.15
C ALA A 10 -11.58 -23.29 -3.17
N HIS A 11 -10.54 -22.62 -2.69
CA HIS A 11 -10.69 -21.45 -1.82
C HIS A 11 -11.23 -20.24 -2.58
N MET A 12 -10.85 -20.05 -3.87
CA MET A 12 -11.33 -18.95 -4.69
C MET A 12 -12.84 -18.94 -4.90
N ALA A 13 -13.46 -20.11 -4.97
CA ALA A 13 -14.91 -20.24 -5.08
C ALA A 13 -15.66 -19.74 -3.83
N LYS A 14 -14.96 -19.52 -2.72
CA LYS A 14 -15.52 -19.10 -1.42
C LYS A 14 -15.11 -17.69 -0.99
N ILE A 15 -14.31 -16.99 -1.81
CA ILE A 15 -13.84 -15.64 -1.46
C ILE A 15 -15.02 -14.66 -1.51
N ALA A 16 -15.21 -13.94 -0.40
CA ALA A 16 -16.10 -12.79 -0.38
C ALA A 16 -15.47 -11.63 -1.15
N THR A 17 -16.28 -10.96 -1.95
CA THR A 17 -15.86 -9.76 -2.69
C THR A 17 -15.39 -8.67 -1.72
N TYR A 18 -14.29 -8.01 -2.05
CA TYR A 18 -13.92 -6.78 -1.38
C TYR A 18 -14.83 -5.65 -1.87
N HIS A 19 -15.55 -5.03 -0.96
CA HIS A 19 -16.43 -3.90 -1.27
C HIS A 19 -15.64 -2.59 -1.17
N GLY A 20 -15.37 -2.00 -2.32
CA GLY A 20 -14.84 -0.64 -2.40
C GLY A 20 -15.90 0.40 -2.05
N VAL A 21 -15.54 1.67 -2.18
CA VAL A 21 -16.46 2.79 -2.00
C VAL A 21 -17.18 3.08 -3.31
N ASP A 22 -18.51 3.14 -3.27
CA ASP A 22 -19.33 3.45 -4.45
C ASP A 22 -19.11 4.89 -4.94
N PRO A 23 -19.25 5.14 -6.26
CA PRO A 23 -19.19 6.47 -6.82
C PRO A 23 -20.26 7.41 -6.22
N SER A 24 -19.98 8.71 -6.12
CA SER A 24 -20.92 9.69 -5.57
C SER A 24 -22.28 9.68 -6.28
N ALA A 25 -22.32 9.41 -7.59
CA ALA A 25 -23.56 9.31 -8.35
C ALA A 25 -24.45 8.14 -7.89
N GLU A 26 -23.84 7.00 -7.54
CA GLU A 26 -24.57 5.83 -7.04
C GLU A 26 -25.07 6.06 -5.62
N LEU A 27 -24.23 6.60 -4.73
CA LEU A 27 -24.63 7.00 -3.38
C LEU A 27 -25.76 8.02 -3.39
N ALA A 28 -25.70 9.01 -4.29
CA ALA A 28 -26.75 10.02 -4.46
C ALA A 28 -28.07 9.37 -4.90
N ARG A 29 -28.01 8.45 -5.87
CA ARG A 29 -29.17 7.72 -6.36
C ARG A 29 -29.86 6.92 -5.24
N GLU A 30 -29.07 6.23 -4.42
CA GLU A 30 -29.58 5.46 -3.28
C GLU A 30 -30.18 6.35 -2.18
N ALA A 31 -29.54 7.48 -1.89
CA ALA A 31 -30.00 8.42 -0.88
C ALA A 31 -31.13 9.37 -1.37
N GLY A 32 -31.44 9.39 -2.67
CA GLY A 32 -32.45 10.29 -3.25
C GLY A 32 -32.04 11.77 -3.22
N ILE A 33 -30.72 12.07 -3.28
CA ILE A 33 -30.16 13.42 -3.30
C ILE A 33 -29.39 13.65 -4.60
N LYS A 34 -28.90 14.87 -4.84
CA LYS A 34 -28.06 15.15 -6.01
C LYS A 34 -26.61 14.72 -5.78
N PRO A 35 -25.87 14.31 -6.83
CA PRO A 35 -24.47 13.92 -6.71
C PRO A 35 -23.56 15.00 -6.09
N GLU A 36 -23.85 16.28 -6.35
CA GLU A 36 -23.12 17.43 -5.81
C GLU A 36 -23.34 17.64 -4.30
N ASP A 37 -24.40 17.05 -3.73
CA ASP A 37 -24.72 17.13 -2.30
C ASP A 37 -24.10 15.98 -1.51
N VAL A 38 -23.41 15.02 -2.18
CA VAL A 38 -22.75 13.89 -1.53
C VAL A 38 -21.40 14.30 -0.99
N ILE A 39 -21.23 14.23 0.32
CA ILE A 39 -19.94 14.43 1.00
C ILE A 39 -19.31 13.05 1.31
N ARG A 40 -18.26 12.70 0.56
CA ARG A 40 -17.56 11.41 0.72
C ARG A 40 -16.36 11.57 1.67
N LEU A 41 -16.46 10.91 2.85
CA LEU A 41 -15.38 10.89 3.83
C LEU A 41 -14.80 9.48 4.07
N ASN A 42 -15.35 8.47 3.39
CA ASN A 42 -15.07 7.04 3.63
C ASN A 42 -13.99 6.44 2.72
N ALA A 43 -13.43 7.22 1.78
CA ALA A 43 -12.36 6.78 0.87
C ALA A 43 -11.00 7.41 1.20
N ASN A 44 -10.96 8.39 2.11
CA ASN A 44 -9.77 9.20 2.41
C ASN A 44 -9.16 9.78 1.13
N GLU A 45 -10.00 10.23 0.19
CA GLU A 45 -9.58 10.93 -1.02
C GLU A 45 -9.15 12.36 -0.68
N ASN A 46 -8.14 12.87 -1.39
CA ASN A 46 -7.66 14.23 -1.18
C ASN A 46 -8.68 15.24 -1.76
N PRO A 47 -9.33 16.08 -0.94
CA PRO A 47 -10.39 16.99 -1.41
C PRO A 47 -9.85 18.13 -2.29
N TYR A 48 -8.55 18.42 -2.26
CA TYR A 48 -7.93 19.41 -3.15
C TYR A 48 -7.70 18.87 -4.57
N GLY A 49 -7.86 17.55 -4.79
CA GLY A 49 -7.59 16.91 -6.08
C GLY A 49 -6.11 16.96 -6.48
N ALA A 50 -5.84 16.60 -7.73
CA ALA A 50 -4.51 16.70 -8.29
C ALA A 50 -4.05 18.16 -8.43
N TYR A 51 -2.74 18.41 -8.23
CA TYR A 51 -2.16 19.73 -8.46
C TYR A 51 -2.12 20.04 -9.97
N ASP A 52 -2.42 21.29 -10.36
CA ASP A 52 -2.56 21.67 -11.78
C ASP A 52 -1.33 21.27 -12.61
N LYS A 53 -0.12 21.43 -12.06
CA LYS A 53 1.11 21.04 -12.74
C LYS A 53 1.28 19.53 -12.93
N VAL A 54 0.62 18.73 -12.09
CA VAL A 54 0.53 17.28 -12.28
C VAL A 54 -0.43 16.97 -13.44
N SER A 55 -1.58 17.65 -13.50
CA SER A 55 -2.54 17.50 -14.59
C SER A 55 -1.95 17.95 -15.94
N GLU A 56 -1.21 19.06 -15.96
CA GLU A 56 -0.50 19.54 -17.16
C GLU A 56 0.50 18.49 -17.70
N ALA A 57 1.22 17.77 -16.81
CA ALA A 57 2.19 16.75 -17.23
C ALA A 57 1.54 15.55 -17.95
N LEU A 58 0.23 15.36 -17.83
CA LEU A 58 -0.49 14.30 -18.51
C LEU A 58 -0.90 14.63 -19.94
N THR A 59 -0.79 15.89 -20.37
CA THR A 59 -1.30 16.36 -21.67
C THR A 59 -0.39 16.04 -22.87
N THR A 60 0.85 15.65 -22.62
CA THR A 60 1.89 15.46 -23.66
C THR A 60 2.50 14.06 -23.66
N LEU A 61 1.72 13.05 -23.26
CA LEU A 61 2.21 11.69 -23.14
C LEU A 61 2.08 10.89 -24.46
N ASP A 62 3.10 10.11 -24.75
CA ASP A 62 3.12 9.14 -25.85
C ASP A 62 2.35 7.86 -25.42
N LEU A 63 1.01 7.93 -25.44
CA LEU A 63 0.13 6.85 -24.94
C LEU A 63 0.23 5.54 -25.74
N HIS A 64 0.84 5.56 -26.91
CA HIS A 64 1.02 4.40 -27.79
C HIS A 64 2.29 3.61 -27.47
N LEU A 65 3.16 4.09 -26.58
CA LEU A 65 4.39 3.43 -26.17
C LEU A 65 4.22 2.72 -24.82
N TYR A 66 4.87 1.58 -24.67
CA TYR A 66 4.97 0.90 -23.38
C TYR A 66 5.89 1.67 -22.43
N PRO A 67 5.60 1.67 -21.12
CA PRO A 67 6.49 2.26 -20.10
C PRO A 67 7.79 1.44 -19.93
N ASP A 68 8.77 2.03 -19.24
CA ASP A 68 10.02 1.35 -18.90
C ASP A 68 9.79 0.23 -17.88
N THR A 69 10.07 -1.02 -18.29
CA THR A 69 9.94 -2.21 -17.42
C THR A 69 10.81 -2.14 -16.17
N GLN A 70 11.92 -1.41 -16.21
CA GLN A 70 12.83 -1.22 -15.08
C GLN A 70 12.49 0.00 -14.22
N GLN A 71 11.49 0.80 -14.62
CA GLN A 71 11.01 1.98 -13.89
C GLN A 71 12.13 2.99 -13.57
N ARG A 72 13.15 3.11 -14.43
CA ARG A 72 14.41 3.82 -14.14
C ARG A 72 14.19 5.26 -13.72
N LYS A 73 13.39 6.03 -14.47
CA LYS A 73 13.09 7.43 -14.15
C LYS A 73 12.30 7.56 -12.86
N LEU A 74 11.28 6.73 -12.70
CA LEU A 74 10.43 6.74 -11.52
C LEU A 74 11.23 6.39 -10.25
N ARG A 75 12.00 5.30 -10.29
CA ARG A 75 12.84 4.87 -9.16
C ARG A 75 13.92 5.90 -8.82
N ALA A 76 14.51 6.58 -9.82
CA ALA A 76 15.45 7.66 -9.59
C ALA A 76 14.79 8.85 -8.86
N GLY A 77 13.59 9.27 -9.31
CA GLY A 77 12.83 10.32 -8.62
C GLY A 77 12.43 9.94 -7.19
N LEU A 78 12.04 8.68 -6.98
CA LEU A 78 11.72 8.16 -5.65
C LEU A 78 12.98 8.09 -4.75
N SER A 79 14.12 7.73 -5.31
CA SER A 79 15.42 7.72 -4.61
C SER A 79 15.80 9.13 -4.13
N GLU A 80 15.65 10.14 -4.96
CA GLU A 80 15.87 11.54 -4.59
C GLU A 80 14.90 11.99 -3.47
N TYR A 81 13.64 11.57 -3.56
CA TYR A 81 12.61 11.93 -2.58
C TYR A 81 12.81 11.27 -1.22
N THR A 82 13.16 9.99 -1.21
CA THR A 82 13.26 9.19 0.01
C THR A 82 14.64 9.19 0.65
N GLY A 83 15.67 9.60 -0.11
CA GLY A 83 17.07 9.47 0.29
C GLY A 83 17.59 8.02 0.27
N GLN A 84 16.80 7.07 -0.21
CA GLN A 84 17.18 5.65 -0.27
C GLN A 84 17.78 5.29 -1.64
N PRO A 85 18.74 4.35 -1.72
CA PRO A 85 19.31 3.90 -2.99
C PRO A 85 18.23 3.36 -3.95
N VAL A 86 18.43 3.55 -5.26
CA VAL A 86 17.52 3.07 -6.31
C VAL A 86 17.30 1.55 -6.22
N GLU A 87 18.34 0.82 -5.81
CA GLU A 87 18.33 -0.65 -5.64
C GLU A 87 17.36 -1.12 -4.54
N ARG A 88 17.02 -0.24 -3.61
CA ARG A 88 16.08 -0.49 -2.52
C ARG A 88 14.63 -0.10 -2.83
N ILE A 89 14.32 0.34 -4.06
CA ILE A 89 12.99 0.91 -4.40
C ILE A 89 12.34 0.13 -5.54
N ILE A 90 11.04 -0.15 -5.39
CA ILE A 90 10.17 -0.67 -6.45
C ILE A 90 8.86 0.12 -6.46
N ALA A 91 8.32 0.46 -7.65
CA ALA A 91 6.99 1.02 -7.79
C ALA A 91 5.98 -0.06 -8.20
N GLY A 92 4.76 0.06 -7.67
CA GLY A 92 3.62 -0.82 -7.94
C GLY A 92 2.38 -0.06 -8.40
N ALA A 93 1.48 -0.75 -9.09
CA ALA A 93 0.16 -0.24 -9.47
C ALA A 93 -0.73 -0.03 -8.22
N GLY A 94 -0.39 0.97 -7.42
CA GLY A 94 -0.87 1.21 -6.06
C GLY A 94 -0.10 0.36 -5.04
N GLY A 95 -0.34 0.64 -3.76
CA GLY A 95 0.16 -0.21 -2.67
C GLY A 95 -0.38 -1.63 -2.75
N ASP A 96 -1.55 -1.81 -3.34
CA ASP A 96 -2.21 -3.11 -3.49
C ASP A 96 -1.38 -4.11 -4.29
N GLU A 97 -0.69 -3.67 -5.37
CA GLU A 97 0.20 -4.57 -6.11
C GLU A 97 1.41 -4.97 -5.29
N ILE A 98 1.97 -4.07 -4.49
CA ILE A 98 3.10 -4.41 -3.60
C ILE A 98 2.67 -5.44 -2.56
N ILE A 99 1.49 -5.29 -1.96
CA ILE A 99 0.92 -6.27 -1.04
C ILE A 99 0.76 -7.65 -1.73
N ASP A 100 0.21 -7.67 -2.95
CA ASP A 100 0.04 -8.91 -3.73
C ASP A 100 1.40 -9.55 -4.08
N LEU A 101 2.39 -8.77 -4.48
CA LEU A 101 3.74 -9.26 -4.77
C LEU A 101 4.41 -9.85 -3.52
N LEU A 102 4.25 -9.23 -2.36
CA LEU A 102 4.73 -9.78 -1.08
C LEU A 102 4.05 -11.12 -0.75
N MET A 103 2.73 -11.20 -0.93
CA MET A 103 2.01 -12.46 -0.75
C MET A 103 2.53 -13.55 -1.69
N ARG A 104 2.74 -13.24 -2.96
CA ARG A 104 3.28 -14.21 -3.95
C ARG A 104 4.69 -14.67 -3.64
N LEU A 105 5.51 -13.79 -3.05
CA LEU A 105 6.92 -14.10 -2.76
C LEU A 105 7.08 -14.93 -1.49
N PHE A 106 6.28 -14.66 -0.46
CA PHE A 106 6.54 -15.20 0.88
C PHE A 106 5.50 -16.21 1.37
N VAL A 107 4.29 -16.24 0.79
CA VAL A 107 3.18 -16.98 1.40
C VAL A 107 2.75 -18.16 0.53
N GLU A 108 2.99 -19.36 1.03
CA GLU A 108 2.44 -20.59 0.49
C GLU A 108 1.10 -20.93 1.17
N ARG A 109 0.35 -21.81 0.51
CA ARG A 109 -0.93 -22.29 1.05
C ARG A 109 -0.81 -22.82 2.49
N GLY A 110 -1.66 -22.31 3.38
CA GLY A 110 -1.71 -22.73 4.78
C GLY A 110 -0.70 -22.03 5.70
N GLN A 111 0.23 -21.27 5.16
CA GLN A 111 1.05 -20.37 5.96
C GLN A 111 0.23 -19.18 6.45
N SER A 112 0.71 -18.49 7.48
CA SER A 112 -0.06 -17.45 8.14
C SER A 112 0.46 -16.04 7.88
N VAL A 113 -0.50 -15.12 7.88
CA VAL A 113 -0.30 -13.67 7.83
C VAL A 113 -0.99 -13.08 9.04
N ILE A 114 -0.31 -12.18 9.75
CA ILE A 114 -0.91 -11.48 10.89
C ILE A 114 -1.58 -10.19 10.39
N ASP A 115 -2.82 -9.98 10.84
CA ASP A 115 -3.63 -8.80 10.58
C ASP A 115 -4.06 -8.17 11.91
N CYS A 116 -3.80 -6.87 12.09
CA CYS A 116 -4.01 -6.14 13.34
C CYS A 116 -5.23 -5.22 13.24
N GLU A 117 -6.42 -5.81 13.30
CA GLU A 117 -7.70 -5.10 13.13
C GLU A 117 -8.05 -4.18 14.34
N PRO A 118 -8.78 -3.05 14.07
CA PRO A 118 -9.16 -2.54 12.75
C PRO A 118 -7.97 -1.92 12.00
N THR A 119 -7.85 -2.24 10.72
CA THR A 119 -6.81 -1.72 9.83
C THR A 119 -7.27 -1.75 8.35
N PHE A 120 -6.37 -1.54 7.38
CA PHE A 120 -6.71 -1.56 5.96
C PHE A 120 -7.06 -2.98 5.48
N GLY A 121 -8.31 -3.18 5.06
CA GLY A 121 -8.88 -4.49 4.76
C GLY A 121 -8.24 -5.26 3.60
N MET A 122 -7.37 -4.63 2.80
CA MET A 122 -6.68 -5.30 1.69
C MET A 122 -5.62 -6.30 2.18
N TYR A 123 -5.08 -6.16 3.38
CA TYR A 123 -4.13 -7.14 3.91
C TYR A 123 -4.81 -8.51 4.05
N GLY A 124 -5.92 -8.55 4.79
CA GLY A 124 -6.70 -9.77 4.96
C GLY A 124 -7.32 -10.26 3.64
N PHE A 125 -7.72 -9.36 2.71
CA PHE A 125 -8.23 -9.76 1.41
C PHE A 125 -7.14 -10.45 0.58
N SER A 126 -5.95 -9.88 0.47
CA SER A 126 -4.82 -10.46 -0.26
C SER A 126 -4.34 -11.79 0.36
N ALA A 127 -4.38 -11.90 1.69
CA ALA A 127 -4.10 -13.17 2.38
C ALA A 127 -5.10 -14.27 1.99
N ARG A 128 -6.40 -13.95 1.91
CA ARG A 128 -7.42 -14.92 1.41
C ARG A 128 -7.17 -15.31 -0.05
N LEU A 129 -6.75 -14.39 -0.91
CA LEU A 129 -6.39 -14.71 -2.31
C LEU A 129 -5.20 -15.69 -2.39
N ALA A 130 -4.25 -15.56 -1.48
CA ALA A 130 -3.10 -16.46 -1.38
C ALA A 130 -3.42 -17.83 -0.72
N ASP A 131 -4.65 -18.07 -0.25
CA ASP A 131 -5.03 -19.25 0.57
C ASP A 131 -4.24 -19.32 1.89
N ALA A 132 -3.87 -18.15 2.44
CA ALA A 132 -3.18 -18.03 3.71
C ALA A 132 -4.16 -18.12 4.89
N LYS A 133 -3.65 -18.56 6.04
CA LYS A 133 -4.34 -18.43 7.31
C LYS A 133 -4.18 -17.00 7.83
N ILE A 134 -5.28 -16.32 8.08
CA ILE A 134 -5.25 -15.00 8.72
C ILE A 134 -5.27 -15.19 10.23
N VAL A 135 -4.25 -14.66 10.92
CA VAL A 135 -4.20 -14.59 12.37
C VAL A 135 -4.51 -13.15 12.77
N SER A 136 -5.73 -12.94 13.26
CA SER A 136 -6.15 -11.61 13.72
C SER A 136 -5.68 -11.38 15.15
N VAL A 137 -4.93 -10.29 15.36
CA VAL A 137 -4.55 -9.78 16.68
C VAL A 137 -5.19 -8.41 16.84
N PRO A 138 -6.29 -8.29 17.57
CA PRO A 138 -6.98 -7.01 17.74
C PRO A 138 -6.07 -5.95 18.39
N ARG A 139 -6.25 -4.69 18.00
CA ARG A 139 -5.65 -3.57 18.71
C ARG A 139 -6.20 -3.46 20.12
N ASN A 140 -5.42 -2.91 21.05
CA ASN A 140 -5.83 -2.71 22.43
C ASN A 140 -6.91 -1.60 22.57
N SER A 141 -7.31 -1.28 23.79
CA SER A 141 -8.36 -0.28 24.09
C SER A 141 -8.01 1.16 23.68
N THR A 142 -6.74 1.47 23.46
CA THR A 142 -6.24 2.75 22.95
C THR A 142 -5.93 2.71 21.45
N TRP A 143 -6.29 1.62 20.78
CA TRP A 143 -6.04 1.34 19.37
C TRP A 143 -4.55 1.17 19.02
N ASP A 144 -3.70 0.98 20.01
CA ASP A 144 -2.30 0.62 19.80
C ASP A 144 -2.14 -0.87 19.52
N ILE A 145 -1.00 -1.25 18.97
CA ILE A 145 -0.67 -2.65 18.69
C ILE A 145 -0.36 -3.37 20.01
N ASP A 146 -0.93 -4.54 20.21
CA ASP A 146 -0.60 -5.42 21.32
C ASP A 146 0.58 -6.32 20.95
N ILE A 147 1.81 -5.80 21.13
CA ILE A 147 3.03 -6.52 20.78
C ILE A 147 3.19 -7.83 21.51
N PRO A 148 2.96 -7.94 22.84
CA PRO A 148 2.97 -9.23 23.53
C PRO A 148 2.05 -10.26 22.87
N ALA A 149 0.80 -9.90 22.59
CA ALA A 149 -0.15 -10.80 21.93
C ALA A 149 0.29 -11.16 20.50
N MET A 150 0.91 -10.24 19.76
CA MET A 150 1.46 -10.54 18.43
C MET A 150 2.62 -11.53 18.51
N LEU A 151 3.53 -11.35 19.45
CA LEU A 151 4.68 -12.25 19.63
C LEU A 151 4.24 -13.67 20.02
N GLU A 152 3.16 -13.83 20.81
CA GLU A 152 2.61 -15.13 21.20
C GLU A 152 2.04 -15.93 20.02
N VAL A 153 1.53 -15.28 18.97
CA VAL A 153 0.93 -15.96 17.80
C VAL A 153 1.90 -16.20 16.65
N ILE A 154 3.10 -15.65 16.71
CA ILE A 154 4.16 -15.89 15.71
C ILE A 154 4.70 -17.28 15.87
N ASP A 155 4.62 -18.08 14.82
CA ASP A 155 5.14 -19.44 14.75
C ASP A 155 5.93 -19.70 13.43
N ALA A 156 6.38 -20.93 13.24
CA ALA A 156 7.14 -21.32 12.05
C ALA A 156 6.34 -21.22 10.73
N GLN A 157 5.01 -21.05 10.77
CA GLN A 157 4.16 -20.85 9.60
C GLN A 157 3.91 -19.38 9.34
N THR A 158 4.20 -18.48 10.28
CA THR A 158 4.00 -17.04 10.13
C THR A 158 5.02 -16.46 9.14
N ARG A 159 4.56 -15.73 8.14
CA ARG A 159 5.41 -15.16 7.07
C ARG A 159 5.48 -13.66 7.09
N ILE A 160 4.33 -13.01 7.23
CA ILE A 160 4.23 -11.55 7.10
C ILE A 160 3.29 -11.02 8.17
N VAL A 161 3.64 -9.86 8.72
CA VAL A 161 2.72 -8.96 9.41
C VAL A 161 2.61 -7.65 8.64
N PHE A 162 1.37 -7.14 8.46
CA PHE A 162 1.11 -5.83 7.88
C PHE A 162 0.65 -4.87 8.96
N LEU A 163 1.30 -3.71 9.03
CA LEU A 163 1.05 -2.69 10.03
C LEU A 163 0.96 -1.31 9.37
N ALA A 164 -0.21 -0.71 9.32
CA ALA A 164 -0.36 0.66 8.86
C ALA A 164 0.11 1.64 9.95
N SER A 165 0.95 2.62 9.56
CA SER A 165 1.50 3.65 10.45
C SER A 165 1.74 4.97 9.68
N PRO A 166 0.85 5.98 9.84
CA PRO A 166 -0.38 6.00 10.64
C PRO A 166 -1.41 4.95 10.22
N ASN A 167 -2.10 4.35 11.20
CA ASN A 167 -3.11 3.34 10.92
C ASN A 167 -4.39 3.96 10.34
N ASN A 168 -5.03 3.26 9.44
CA ASN A 168 -6.38 3.54 8.97
C ASN A 168 -7.35 2.50 9.57
N PRO A 169 -8.36 2.88 10.41
CA PRO A 169 -8.87 4.26 10.56
C PRO A 169 -8.39 5.03 11.80
N THR A 170 -7.57 4.45 12.69
CA THR A 170 -7.39 4.96 14.05
C THR A 170 -6.36 6.08 14.20
N GLY A 171 -5.46 6.26 13.21
CA GLY A 171 -4.42 7.28 13.21
C GLY A 171 -3.19 6.96 14.08
N ASN A 172 -3.20 5.85 14.83
CA ASN A 172 -2.07 5.46 15.69
C ASN A 172 -0.80 5.17 14.87
N LEU A 173 0.33 5.46 15.47
CA LEU A 173 1.65 5.17 14.92
C LEU A 173 2.21 3.88 15.50
N LEU A 174 3.00 3.17 14.71
CA LEU A 174 3.87 2.11 15.18
C LEU A 174 5.12 2.74 15.79
N THR A 175 5.45 2.39 17.04
CA THR A 175 6.69 2.86 17.66
C THR A 175 7.91 2.10 17.11
N GLU A 176 9.08 2.71 17.19
CA GLU A 176 10.32 2.04 16.77
C GLU A 176 10.60 0.80 17.63
N SER A 177 10.35 0.86 18.94
CA SER A 177 10.54 -0.29 19.83
C SER A 177 9.66 -1.48 19.44
N ASP A 178 8.40 -1.21 19.06
CA ASP A 178 7.44 -2.23 18.65
C ASP A 178 7.84 -2.84 17.31
N ALA A 179 8.27 -1.99 16.35
CA ALA A 179 8.79 -2.46 15.07
C ALA A 179 10.01 -3.37 15.25
N ARG A 180 10.96 -2.98 16.08
CA ARG A 180 12.16 -3.79 16.39
C ARG A 180 11.80 -5.14 17.00
N ALA A 181 10.89 -5.17 17.97
CA ALA A 181 10.44 -6.42 18.59
C ALA A 181 9.87 -7.43 17.58
N LEU A 182 9.13 -6.95 16.57
CA LEU A 182 8.61 -7.79 15.50
C LEU A 182 9.68 -8.18 14.49
N LEU A 183 10.57 -7.26 14.10
CA LEU A 183 11.67 -7.51 13.16
C LEU A 183 12.65 -8.58 13.67
N GLU A 184 12.92 -8.59 14.97
CA GLU A 184 13.79 -9.58 15.63
C GLU A 184 13.23 -11.02 15.58
N THR A 185 11.93 -11.19 15.30
CA THR A 185 11.35 -12.53 15.11
C THR A 185 11.76 -13.18 13.79
N GLY A 186 12.29 -12.40 12.84
CA GLY A 186 12.71 -12.86 11.52
C GLY A 186 11.58 -13.00 10.48
N ILE A 187 10.32 -12.74 10.84
CA ILE A 187 9.23 -12.67 9.85
C ILE A 187 9.33 -11.38 9.04
N VAL A 188 8.66 -11.31 7.89
CA VAL A 188 8.58 -10.06 7.12
C VAL A 188 7.64 -9.08 7.83
N VAL A 189 8.13 -7.88 8.11
CA VAL A 189 7.34 -6.79 8.68
C VAL A 189 7.11 -5.74 7.59
N CYS A 190 5.88 -5.62 7.11
CA CYS A 190 5.49 -4.59 6.16
C CYS A 190 4.82 -3.44 6.91
N VAL A 191 5.52 -2.31 7.02
CA VAL A 191 4.99 -1.07 7.58
C VAL A 191 4.41 -0.24 6.44
N ASP A 192 3.09 -0.10 6.44
CA ASP A 192 2.37 0.71 5.45
C ASP A 192 2.33 2.17 5.92
N GLU A 193 3.20 2.96 5.34
CA GLU A 193 3.33 4.40 5.55
C GLU A 193 2.56 5.21 4.48
N THR A 194 1.41 4.72 4.00
CA THR A 194 0.55 5.43 3.03
C THR A 194 0.16 6.83 3.49
N TYR A 195 0.18 7.09 4.79
CA TYR A 195 -0.11 8.38 5.40
C TYR A 195 1.15 9.09 5.97
N TYR A 196 2.34 8.70 5.54
CA TYR A 196 3.62 9.26 5.99
C TYR A 196 3.66 10.79 5.91
N GLU A 197 3.23 11.37 4.78
CA GLU A 197 3.34 12.80 4.53
C GLU A 197 2.45 13.65 5.45
N PHE A 198 1.47 13.03 6.10
CA PHE A 198 0.63 13.69 7.13
C PHE A 198 1.29 13.64 8.51
N ALA A 199 1.97 12.55 8.87
CA ALA A 199 2.61 12.39 10.17
C ALA A 199 4.09 12.80 10.18
N GLN A 200 4.77 12.71 9.04
CA GLN A 200 6.21 12.94 8.85
C GLN A 200 7.10 12.10 9.79
N ILE A 201 6.59 10.92 10.17
CA ILE A 201 7.31 9.94 10.98
C ILE A 201 7.45 8.68 10.13
N SER A 202 8.68 8.16 10.00
CA SER A 202 9.02 6.98 9.22
C SER A 202 9.95 6.06 9.98
N LEU A 203 9.79 4.77 9.74
CA LEU A 203 10.69 3.72 10.22
C LEU A 203 11.71 3.27 9.16
N SER A 204 11.82 4.00 8.04
CA SER A 204 12.71 3.63 6.94
C SER A 204 14.21 3.60 7.30
N HIS A 205 14.63 4.29 8.37
CA HIS A 205 16.00 4.21 8.86
C HIS A 205 16.38 2.81 9.37
N LEU A 206 15.41 2.01 9.82
CA LEU A 206 15.61 0.63 10.25
C LEU A 206 15.99 -0.34 9.11
N LEU A 207 15.85 0.08 7.85
CA LEU A 207 16.30 -0.69 6.68
C LEU A 207 17.82 -0.91 6.64
N GLU A 208 18.58 -0.13 7.40
CA GLU A 208 20.04 -0.33 7.54
C GLU A 208 20.38 -1.51 8.47
N GLU A 209 19.43 -1.91 9.32
CA GLU A 209 19.63 -2.95 10.34
C GLU A 209 18.85 -4.22 10.02
N TYR A 210 17.70 -4.12 9.34
CA TYR A 210 16.75 -5.21 9.16
C TYR A 210 16.41 -5.47 7.69
N GLU A 211 16.85 -6.60 7.15
CA GLU A 211 16.55 -7.01 5.76
C GLU A 211 15.09 -7.46 5.55
N ASN A 212 14.39 -7.82 6.63
CA ASN A 212 13.00 -8.27 6.65
C ASN A 212 11.99 -7.14 6.82
N LEU A 213 12.42 -5.87 6.82
CA LEU A 213 11.56 -4.70 6.81
C LEU A 213 11.15 -4.32 5.39
N VAL A 214 9.87 -4.00 5.21
CA VAL A 214 9.32 -3.35 4.01
C VAL A 214 8.60 -2.09 4.43
N ILE A 215 8.95 -0.96 3.84
CA ILE A 215 8.19 0.30 3.96
C ILE A 215 7.36 0.46 2.69
N LEU A 216 6.04 0.49 2.84
CA LEU A 216 5.09 0.71 1.74
C LEU A 216 4.58 2.15 1.79
N ARG A 217 4.53 2.85 0.65
CA ARG A 217 4.02 4.22 0.53
C ARG A 217 3.16 4.39 -0.71
N SER A 218 2.36 5.46 -0.76
CA SER A 218 1.40 5.69 -1.84
C SER A 218 1.28 7.17 -2.20
N PHE A 219 1.04 7.44 -3.49
CA PHE A 219 0.67 8.77 -3.99
C PHE A 219 -0.85 9.02 -3.97
N SER A 220 -1.64 8.04 -3.53
CA SER A 220 -3.09 8.13 -3.55
C SER A 220 -3.65 9.22 -2.63
N LYS A 221 -2.97 9.50 -1.50
CA LYS A 221 -3.53 10.37 -0.45
C LYS A 221 -2.96 11.79 -0.51
N TRP A 222 -1.71 11.99 -0.18
CA TRP A 222 -1.10 13.32 -0.10
C TRP A 222 -0.98 14.01 -1.45
N ALA A 223 -0.67 13.28 -2.52
CA ALA A 223 -0.50 13.83 -3.86
C ALA A 223 -1.82 14.03 -4.64
N GLY A 224 -2.94 13.48 -4.15
CA GLY A 224 -4.26 13.65 -4.79
C GLY A 224 -4.40 12.94 -6.15
N ILE A 225 -3.65 11.87 -6.39
CA ILE A 225 -3.64 11.12 -7.67
C ILE A 225 -4.04 9.66 -7.50
N ALA A 226 -4.97 9.40 -6.59
CA ALA A 226 -5.46 8.04 -6.31
C ALA A 226 -5.91 7.27 -7.56
N GLY A 227 -6.54 7.96 -8.53
CA GLY A 227 -7.01 7.38 -9.78
C GLY A 227 -5.90 6.89 -10.72
N LEU A 228 -4.65 7.33 -10.55
CA LEU A 228 -3.51 6.91 -11.38
C LEU A 228 -2.81 5.66 -10.86
N ARG A 229 -3.20 5.19 -9.67
CA ARG A 229 -2.74 3.90 -9.13
C ARG A 229 -1.21 3.79 -9.06
N VAL A 230 -0.54 4.60 -8.25
CA VAL A 230 0.91 4.47 -8.01
C VAL A 230 1.20 4.43 -6.51
N GLY A 231 1.88 3.36 -6.09
CA GLY A 231 2.51 3.20 -4.81
C GLY A 231 3.95 2.74 -4.98
N TYR A 232 4.70 2.63 -3.92
CA TYR A 232 6.06 2.12 -3.96
C TYR A 232 6.46 1.47 -2.64
N ALA A 233 7.44 0.58 -2.70
CA ALA A 233 8.06 0.03 -1.52
C ALA A 233 9.55 0.36 -1.47
N ILE A 234 10.06 0.44 -0.24
CA ILE A 234 11.47 0.52 0.10
C ILE A 234 11.79 -0.71 0.94
N ALA A 235 12.80 -1.48 0.56
CA ALA A 235 13.20 -2.69 1.26
C ALA A 235 14.68 -3.00 1.00
N SER A 236 15.18 -4.13 1.51
CA SER A 236 16.54 -4.58 1.19
C SER A 236 16.72 -4.81 -0.31
N GLU A 237 17.93 -4.61 -0.83
CA GLU A 237 18.25 -4.81 -2.26
C GLU A 237 17.89 -6.23 -2.73
N THR A 238 18.13 -7.22 -1.88
CA THR A 238 17.77 -8.61 -2.17
C THR A 238 16.28 -8.77 -2.38
N LEU A 239 15.46 -8.18 -1.50
CA LEU A 239 14.01 -8.25 -1.62
C LEU A 239 13.50 -7.51 -2.85
N ILE A 240 13.99 -6.29 -3.09
CA ILE A 240 13.60 -5.51 -4.27
C ILE A 240 13.93 -6.23 -5.57
N ARG A 241 15.09 -6.87 -5.67
CA ARG A 241 15.46 -7.68 -6.84
C ARG A 241 14.42 -8.77 -7.11
N HIS A 242 14.03 -9.55 -6.10
CA HIS A 242 13.02 -10.60 -6.27
C HIS A 242 11.63 -10.05 -6.61
N LEU A 243 11.23 -8.93 -6.02
CA LEU A 243 9.97 -8.27 -6.38
C LEU A 243 9.99 -7.78 -7.84
N MET A 244 11.13 -7.21 -8.30
CA MET A 244 11.30 -6.79 -9.69
C MET A 244 11.24 -7.96 -10.68
N ASP A 245 11.71 -9.16 -10.29
CA ASP A 245 11.67 -10.36 -11.11
C ASP A 245 10.24 -10.90 -11.31
N ILE A 246 9.36 -10.76 -10.32
CA ILE A 246 8.00 -11.34 -10.34
C ILE A 246 6.89 -10.35 -10.68
N LYS A 247 7.15 -9.03 -10.67
CA LYS A 247 6.15 -8.03 -11.07
C LYS A 247 5.77 -8.15 -12.54
N GLN A 248 4.58 -7.66 -12.91
CA GLN A 248 4.24 -7.52 -14.30
C GLN A 248 5.22 -6.57 -15.02
N PRO A 249 5.65 -6.87 -16.27
CA PRO A 249 6.68 -6.05 -16.94
C PRO A 249 6.34 -4.57 -17.03
N TYR A 250 5.10 -4.23 -17.38
CA TYR A 250 4.62 -2.86 -17.61
C TYR A 250 3.61 -2.43 -16.55
N ASN A 251 3.88 -2.75 -15.28
CA ASN A 251 2.94 -2.57 -14.18
C ASN A 251 2.60 -1.09 -13.89
N ILE A 252 3.52 -0.16 -14.13
CA ILE A 252 3.27 1.26 -13.98
C ILE A 252 2.89 1.86 -15.35
N ASN A 253 1.73 2.47 -15.45
CA ASN A 253 1.30 3.15 -16.67
C ASN A 253 2.03 4.50 -16.86
N VAL A 254 2.16 4.95 -18.11
CA VAL A 254 2.90 6.19 -18.45
C VAL A 254 2.32 7.43 -17.78
N ALA A 255 1.00 7.50 -17.57
CA ALA A 255 0.35 8.61 -16.88
C ALA A 255 0.71 8.62 -15.39
N GLY A 256 0.73 7.44 -14.75
CA GLY A 256 1.16 7.29 -13.36
C GLY A 256 2.60 7.73 -13.14
N GLU A 257 3.53 7.28 -14.01
CA GLU A 257 4.94 7.71 -13.95
C GLU A 257 5.07 9.23 -14.08
N ALA A 258 4.46 9.82 -15.11
CA ALA A 258 4.53 11.26 -15.34
C ALA A 258 3.93 12.08 -14.19
N ALA A 259 2.80 11.65 -13.66
CA ALA A 259 2.14 12.32 -12.54
C ALA A 259 2.98 12.26 -11.25
N VAL A 260 3.59 11.11 -10.95
CA VAL A 260 4.47 10.99 -9.78
C VAL A 260 5.69 11.87 -9.93
N LEU A 261 6.37 11.87 -11.08
CA LEU A 261 7.54 12.73 -11.31
C LEU A 261 7.17 14.22 -11.19
N ALA A 262 5.99 14.63 -11.69
CA ALA A 262 5.48 15.98 -11.49
C ALA A 262 5.15 16.26 -10.02
N ALA A 263 4.49 15.33 -9.31
CA ALA A 263 4.18 15.48 -7.89
C ALA A 263 5.45 15.64 -7.03
N LEU A 264 6.49 14.85 -7.30
CA LEU A 264 7.78 14.96 -6.62
C LEU A 264 8.48 16.29 -6.90
N LYS A 265 8.40 16.79 -8.13
CA LYS A 265 8.94 18.10 -8.51
C LYS A 265 8.26 19.26 -7.76
N TYR A 266 6.96 19.14 -7.51
CA TYR A 266 6.13 20.16 -6.84
C TYR A 266 5.73 19.73 -5.41
N ARG A 267 6.51 18.84 -4.78
CA ARG A 267 6.20 18.24 -3.48
C ARG A 267 5.92 19.26 -2.38
N ASP A 268 6.64 20.38 -2.37
CA ASP A 268 6.49 21.39 -1.31
C ASP A 268 5.08 22.00 -1.30
N GLU A 269 4.48 22.22 -2.49
CA GLU A 269 3.11 22.71 -2.60
C GLU A 269 2.07 21.64 -2.20
N LEU A 270 2.33 20.40 -2.55
CA LEU A 270 1.47 19.27 -2.18
C LEU A 270 1.54 18.98 -0.68
N LEU A 271 2.71 19.08 -0.07
CA LEU A 271 2.88 18.92 1.39
C LEU A 271 2.20 20.04 2.18
N LYS A 272 2.16 21.27 1.67
CA LYS A 272 1.36 22.36 2.27
C LYS A 272 -0.13 22.03 2.25
N ARG A 273 -0.64 21.44 1.14
CA ARG A 273 -2.04 20.98 1.07
C ARG A 273 -2.30 19.84 2.06
N ALA A 274 -1.39 18.86 2.14
CA ALA A 274 -1.50 17.76 3.12
C ALA A 274 -1.54 18.30 4.56
N ALA A 275 -0.67 19.26 4.90
CA ALA A 275 -0.68 19.92 6.22
C ALA A 275 -1.99 20.68 6.51
N SER A 276 -2.73 21.12 5.49
CA SER A 276 -4.02 21.79 5.67
C SER A 276 -5.18 20.81 5.92
N LEU A 277 -4.94 19.50 5.82
CA LEU A 277 -5.92 18.44 6.08
C LEU A 277 -5.82 17.88 7.51
N ILE A 278 -4.80 18.26 8.25
CA ILE A 278 -4.56 17.92 9.66
C ILE A 278 -5.16 19.01 10.55
#